data_2683a9bc4e1067dbe1fe01c9519b7e47
#
_entry.id   2683a9bc4e1067dbe1fe01c9519b7e47
#
_cell.length_a   1.000
_cell.length_b   1.000
_cell.length_c   1.000
_cell.angle_alpha   90.00
_cell.angle_beta   90.00
_cell.angle_gamma   90.00
#
_symmetry.space_group_name_H-M   'P 1'
#
loop_
_entity.id
_entity.type
_entity.pdbx_description
1 polymer ?
#
loop_
_entity_poly.entity_id
_entity_poly.type
_entity_poly.pdbx_seq_one_letter_code
_entity_poly.pdbx_strand_id
1 'polypeptide(L)'
;MQYELNRYEAMTLQDACVAAQCRAEENAESAERCANDPHLPEAERASAARVAKWYQERAAAFEAVSKALDEGRELTTLEQAKEALER
;
A
#
# COMPACT_ATOMS: atom_id res chain seq x y z
N MET A 1 -15.72 15.56 -4.14
CA MET A 1 -16.79 14.82 -3.45
C MET A 1 -16.28 14.48 -2.05
N GLN A 2 -16.97 14.95 -1.03
CA GLN A 2 -16.62 14.67 0.37
C GLN A 2 -17.35 13.42 0.83
N TYR A 3 -16.62 12.51 1.43
CA TYR A 3 -17.20 11.35 2.09
C TYR A 3 -17.12 11.55 3.59
N GLU A 4 -18.26 11.68 4.26
CA GLU A 4 -18.30 11.61 5.70
C GLU A 4 -18.46 10.14 6.09
N LEU A 5 -17.44 9.61 6.75
CA LEU A 5 -17.47 8.27 7.28
C LEU A 5 -17.90 8.33 8.75
N ASN A 6 -18.85 7.51 9.14
CA ASN A 6 -19.13 7.31 10.54
C ASN A 6 -18.00 6.49 11.18
N ARG A 7 -18.00 6.43 12.50
CA ARG A 7 -16.93 5.73 13.27
C ARG A 7 -16.75 4.28 12.84
N TYR A 8 -17.84 3.57 12.61
CA TYR A 8 -17.79 2.15 12.22
C TYR A 8 -17.23 1.96 10.81
N GLU A 9 -17.63 2.82 9.89
CA GLU A 9 -17.13 2.81 8.51
C GLU A 9 -15.63 3.12 8.48
N ALA A 10 -15.19 4.11 9.25
CA ALA A 10 -13.78 4.48 9.36
C ALA A 10 -12.95 3.32 9.94
N MET A 11 -13.44 2.66 11.00
CA MET A 11 -12.76 1.50 11.59
C MET A 11 -12.69 0.33 10.61
N THR A 12 -13.78 0.05 9.90
CA THR A 12 -13.81 -1.03 8.91
C THR A 12 -12.83 -0.77 7.77
N LEU A 13 -12.80 0.46 7.28
CA LEU A 13 -11.87 0.85 6.23
C LEU A 13 -10.42 0.80 6.70
N GLN A 14 -10.16 1.22 7.94
CA GLN A 14 -8.83 1.15 8.53
C GLN A 14 -8.35 -0.29 8.65
N ASP A 15 -9.20 -1.19 9.14
CA ASP A 15 -8.88 -2.62 9.25
C ASP A 15 -8.57 -3.22 7.87
N ALA A 16 -9.35 -2.87 6.85
CA ALA A 16 -9.12 -3.30 5.49
C ALA A 16 -7.77 -2.78 4.95
N CYS A 17 -7.43 -1.53 5.25
CA CYS A 17 -6.15 -0.94 4.84
C CYS A 17 -4.96 -1.61 5.53
N VAL A 18 -5.07 -1.92 6.81
CA VAL A 18 -4.01 -2.63 7.55
C VAL A 18 -3.80 -4.03 6.98
N ALA A 19 -4.87 -4.77 6.72
CA ALA A 19 -4.79 -6.11 6.11
C ALA A 19 -4.16 -6.05 4.71
N ALA A 20 -4.56 -5.07 3.89
CA ALA A 20 -4.02 -4.86 2.56
C ALA A 20 -2.54 -4.46 2.59
N GLN A 21 -2.15 -3.63 3.55
CA GLN A 21 -0.76 -3.24 3.79
C GLN A 21 0.10 -4.45 4.10
N CYS A 22 -0.32 -5.29 5.05
CA CYS A 22 0.41 -6.50 5.43
C CYS A 22 0.59 -7.45 4.24
N ARG A 23 -0.45 -7.63 3.44
CA ARG A 23 -0.40 -8.47 2.24
C ARG A 23 0.58 -7.89 1.21
N ALA A 24 0.55 -6.58 1.00
CA ALA A 24 1.46 -5.92 0.06
C ALA A 24 2.92 -6.05 0.53
N GLU A 25 3.18 -5.91 1.82
CA GLU A 25 4.52 -6.09 2.40
C GLU A 25 5.02 -7.53 2.21
N GLU A 26 4.18 -8.53 2.45
CA GLU A 26 4.53 -9.95 2.23
C GLU A 26 4.83 -10.23 0.76
N ASN A 27 4.02 -9.67 -0.14
CA ASN A 27 4.22 -9.81 -1.58
C ASN A 27 5.51 -9.11 -2.04
N ALA A 28 5.82 -7.94 -1.45
CA ALA A 28 7.08 -7.25 -1.73
C ALA A 28 8.30 -8.08 -1.30
N GLU A 29 8.26 -8.68 -0.13
CA GLU A 29 9.33 -9.55 0.36
C GLU A 29 9.54 -10.76 -0.54
N SER A 30 8.44 -11.40 -0.97
CA SER A 30 8.48 -12.52 -1.93
C SER A 30 9.13 -12.11 -3.24
N ALA A 31 8.74 -10.96 -3.78
CA ALA A 31 9.30 -10.44 -5.03
C ALA A 31 10.77 -10.05 -4.87
N GLU A 32 11.15 -9.49 -3.73
CA GLU A 32 12.56 -9.18 -3.42
C GLU A 32 13.43 -10.44 -3.37
N ARG A 33 12.91 -11.51 -2.78
CA ARG A 33 13.63 -12.79 -2.76
C ARG A 33 13.89 -13.29 -4.18
N CYS A 34 12.92 -13.18 -5.07
CA CYS A 34 13.11 -13.54 -6.48
C CYS A 34 14.10 -12.60 -7.18
N ALA A 35 14.04 -11.29 -6.90
CA ALA A 35 14.96 -10.31 -7.47
C ALA A 35 16.42 -10.59 -7.07
N ASN A 36 16.63 -11.16 -5.91
CA ASN A 36 17.95 -11.46 -5.36
C ASN A 36 18.38 -12.94 -5.55
N ASP A 37 17.58 -13.73 -6.23
CA ASP A 37 17.88 -15.16 -6.47
C ASP A 37 18.87 -15.30 -7.64
N PRO A 38 20.13 -15.73 -7.38
CA PRO A 38 21.13 -15.87 -8.44
C PRO A 38 20.82 -17.00 -9.42
N HIS A 39 19.88 -17.89 -9.10
CA HIS A 39 19.48 -18.99 -9.97
C HIS A 39 18.45 -18.58 -11.02
N LEU A 40 17.82 -17.43 -10.87
CA LEU A 40 16.86 -16.90 -11.85
C LEU A 40 17.57 -16.14 -12.96
N PRO A 41 17.06 -16.18 -14.20
CA PRO A 41 17.56 -15.35 -15.29
C PRO A 41 17.50 -13.87 -14.95
N GLU A 42 18.43 -13.09 -15.49
CA GLU A 42 18.51 -11.65 -15.24
C GLU A 42 17.20 -10.91 -15.55
N ALA A 43 16.55 -11.27 -16.65
CA ALA A 43 15.26 -10.66 -17.05
C ALA A 43 14.16 -10.91 -16.01
N GLU A 44 14.11 -12.10 -15.43
CA GLU A 44 13.15 -12.44 -14.38
C GLU A 44 13.46 -11.72 -13.08
N ARG A 45 14.74 -11.60 -12.72
CA ARG A 45 15.16 -10.83 -11.54
C ARG A 45 14.81 -9.36 -11.67
N ALA A 46 15.02 -8.77 -12.84
CA ALA A 46 14.66 -7.39 -13.11
C ALA A 46 13.14 -7.18 -13.03
N SER A 47 12.36 -8.12 -13.58
CA SER A 47 10.91 -8.10 -13.47
C SER A 47 10.44 -8.18 -12.01
N ALA A 48 11.04 -9.08 -11.24
CA ALA A 48 10.73 -9.25 -9.82
C ALA A 48 11.06 -7.97 -9.02
N ALA A 49 12.16 -7.30 -9.35
CA ALA A 49 12.53 -6.03 -8.70
C ALA A 49 11.47 -4.94 -8.95
N ARG A 50 10.94 -4.85 -10.17
CA ARG A 50 9.86 -3.91 -10.49
C ARG A 50 8.57 -4.25 -9.73
N VAL A 51 8.24 -5.52 -9.63
CA VAL A 51 7.07 -6.00 -8.87
C VAL A 51 7.22 -5.69 -7.38
N ALA A 52 8.41 -5.92 -6.82
CA ALA A 52 8.70 -5.60 -5.42
C ALA A 52 8.47 -4.10 -5.14
N LYS A 53 8.97 -3.24 -6.01
CA LYS A 53 8.79 -1.78 -5.90
C LYS A 53 7.32 -1.40 -5.95
N TRP A 54 6.56 -2.00 -6.84
CA TRP A 54 5.12 -1.76 -6.98
C TRP A 54 4.36 -2.13 -5.70
N TYR A 55 4.66 -3.27 -5.10
CA TYR A 55 4.05 -3.67 -3.83
C TYR A 55 4.49 -2.80 -2.66
N GLN A 56 5.73 -2.35 -2.62
CA GLN A 56 6.22 -1.41 -1.60
C GLN A 56 5.48 -0.08 -1.67
N GLU A 57 5.24 0.43 -2.87
CA GLU A 57 4.46 1.65 -3.09
C GLU A 57 3.01 1.47 -2.63
N ARG A 58 2.40 0.32 -2.90
CA ARG A 58 1.04 0.01 -2.45
C ARG A 58 0.98 -0.11 -0.92
N ALA A 59 1.96 -0.75 -0.30
CA ALA A 59 2.01 -0.85 1.16
C ALA A 59 2.09 0.54 1.81
N ALA A 60 2.94 1.41 1.29
CA ALA A 60 3.04 2.80 1.75
C ALA A 60 1.71 3.55 1.56
N ALA A 61 1.02 3.26 0.46
CA ALA A 61 -0.29 3.82 0.15
C ALA A 61 -1.33 3.46 1.22
N PHE A 62 -1.45 2.20 1.54
CA PHE A 62 -2.39 1.71 2.55
C PHE A 62 -2.04 2.24 3.94
N GLU A 63 -0.76 2.33 4.27
CA GLU A 63 -0.30 2.92 5.53
C GLU A 63 -0.73 4.38 5.64
N ALA A 64 -0.55 5.17 4.59
CA ALA A 64 -0.94 6.58 4.57
C ALA A 64 -2.45 6.76 4.76
N VAL A 65 -3.26 5.93 4.09
CA VAL A 65 -4.73 5.96 4.23
C VAL A 65 -5.14 5.57 5.65
N SER A 66 -4.57 4.49 6.19
CA SER A 66 -4.84 4.02 7.55
C SER A 66 -4.51 5.10 8.59
N LYS A 67 -3.38 5.76 8.42
CA LYS A 67 -2.94 6.86 9.29
C LYS A 67 -3.88 8.07 9.22
N ALA A 68 -4.31 8.43 8.01
CA ALA A 68 -5.26 9.53 7.81
C ALA A 68 -6.61 9.25 8.49
N LEU A 69 -7.09 8.00 8.43
CA LEU A 69 -8.32 7.56 9.10
C LEU A 69 -8.16 7.58 10.63
N ASP A 70 -7.02 7.14 11.14
CA ASP A 70 -6.72 7.15 12.57
C ASP A 70 -6.67 8.58 13.14
N GLU A 71 -6.15 9.52 12.37
CA GLU A 71 -6.09 10.94 12.73
C GLU A 71 -7.43 11.67 12.54
N GLY A 72 -8.47 10.98 12.07
CA GLY A 72 -9.78 11.57 11.81
C GLY A 72 -9.80 12.56 10.67
N ARG A 73 -8.82 12.49 9.76
CA ARG A 73 -8.79 13.34 8.59
C ARG A 73 -9.83 12.89 7.57
N GLU A 74 -10.55 13.84 7.01
CA GLU A 74 -11.47 13.56 5.92
C GLU A 74 -10.69 13.21 4.65
N LEU A 75 -10.98 12.04 4.10
CA LEU A 75 -10.53 11.67 2.77
C LEU A 75 -11.54 12.22 1.77
N THR A 76 -11.31 13.44 1.32
CA THR A 76 -12.30 14.19 0.53
C THR A 76 -12.21 13.97 -0.96
N THR A 77 -11.06 13.56 -1.48
CA THR A 77 -10.87 13.31 -2.92
C THR A 77 -9.81 12.26 -3.17
N LEU A 78 -9.87 11.66 -4.35
CA LEU A 78 -8.82 10.79 -4.86
C LEU A 78 -7.46 11.52 -4.92
N GLU A 79 -7.49 12.83 -5.17
CA GLU A 79 -6.28 13.66 -5.18
C GLU A 79 -5.64 13.77 -3.81
N GLN A 80 -6.43 13.96 -2.75
CA GLN A 80 -5.92 14.00 -1.39
C GLN A 80 -5.35 12.65 -0.95
N ALA A 81 -5.97 11.56 -1.39
CA ALA A 81 -5.41 10.24 -1.19
C ALA A 81 -4.06 10.10 -1.90
N LYS A 82 -3.94 10.59 -3.14
CA LYS A 82 -2.67 10.61 -3.87
C LYS A 82 -1.63 11.49 -3.19
N GLU A 83 -2.00 12.66 -2.70
CA GLU A 83 -1.08 13.53 -1.95
C GLU A 83 -0.57 12.86 -0.67
N ALA A 84 -1.44 12.14 0.03
CA ALA A 84 -1.04 11.35 1.19
C ALA A 84 -0.06 10.24 0.81
N LEU A 85 -0.17 9.71 -0.42
CA LEU A 85 0.71 8.69 -0.98
C LEU A 85 2.08 9.22 -1.40
N GLU A 86 2.16 10.48 -1.80
CA GLU A 86 3.38 11.10 -2.32
C GLU A 86 4.24 11.74 -1.23
N ARG A 87 3.80 11.71 0.01
CA ARG A 87 4.55 12.27 1.13
C ARG A 87 5.46 11.23 1.78
#